data_94b73c4fae0b16b82e97971e06284a7e
#
_entry.id   94b73c4fae0b16b82e97971e06284a7e
#
_cell.length_a   1.000
_cell.length_b   1.000
_cell.length_c   1.000
_cell.angle_alpha   90.00
_cell.angle_beta   90.00
_cell.angle_gamma   90.00
#
_symmetry.space_group_name_H-M   'P 1'
#
loop_
_entity.id
_entity.type
_entity.pdbx_description
1 polymer ?
#
loop_
_entity_poly.entity_id
_entity_poly.type
_entity_poly.pdbx_seq_one_letter_code
_entity_poly.pdbx_strand_id
1 'polypeptide(L)'
;MDMNELMNQVNKWIKEILKDNYVGVYFHGSLRLGSFNPNKSDLDFIIVVKEKLDFKTKEQIWDKMLENEKLFPKKGFEFSVVLEENCKNIKHPIPYELHGSEAWIDRYKKDKSLVINDEYKVDADLASHFNVINVPNDSMDFGKPSKEVFAKVPKEYIIDSNYGDTLECVEEIINNPVYCILNLCRFYALIKEDLTLSKYDGGKWALDNMNSGYNDVIKKAMNDYFSDTNNQYDNEELKLFAEEAIKKINEVLKK
;
A
#
# COMPACT_ATOMS: atom_id res chain seq x y z
N MET A 1 3.09 -16.93 15.15
CA MET A 1 4.05 -16.93 14.03
C MET A 1 4.61 -15.53 13.94
N ASP A 2 5.92 -15.38 13.86
CA ASP A 2 6.48 -14.06 13.63
C ASP A 2 6.30 -13.62 12.15
N MET A 3 6.56 -12.36 11.86
CA MET A 3 6.33 -11.81 10.51
C MET A 3 7.28 -12.41 9.47
N ASN A 4 8.53 -12.71 9.85
CA ASN A 4 9.48 -13.33 8.93
C ASN A 4 9.06 -14.77 8.58
N GLU A 5 8.54 -15.51 9.55
CA GLU A 5 7.98 -16.85 9.30
C GLU A 5 6.78 -16.78 8.37
N LEU A 6 5.88 -15.79 8.54
CA LEU A 6 4.72 -15.60 7.67
C LEU A 6 5.14 -15.25 6.24
N MET A 7 6.07 -14.30 6.07
CA MET A 7 6.59 -13.94 4.74
C MET A 7 7.22 -15.15 4.02
N ASN A 8 8.05 -15.92 4.72
CA ASN A 8 8.63 -17.15 4.18
C ASN A 8 7.56 -18.16 3.77
N GLN A 9 6.50 -18.29 4.58
CA GLN A 9 5.41 -19.21 4.31
C GLN A 9 4.58 -18.77 3.09
N VAL A 10 4.24 -17.47 2.99
CA VAL A 10 3.56 -16.89 1.81
C VAL A 10 4.39 -17.14 0.55
N ASN A 11 5.67 -16.82 0.58
CA ASN A 11 6.57 -17.06 -0.53
C ASN A 11 6.60 -18.55 -0.95
N LYS A 12 6.67 -19.47 0.03
CA LYS A 12 6.66 -20.91 -0.23
C LYS A 12 5.37 -21.32 -0.96
N TRP A 13 4.21 -20.92 -0.48
CA TRP A 13 2.91 -21.24 -1.11
C TRP A 13 2.85 -20.75 -2.56
N ILE A 14 3.23 -19.50 -2.77
CA ILE A 14 3.20 -18.89 -4.10
C ILE A 14 4.16 -19.61 -5.05
N LYS A 15 5.36 -19.92 -4.61
CA LYS A 15 6.36 -20.66 -5.40
C LYS A 15 5.89 -22.08 -5.77
N GLU A 16 5.23 -22.77 -4.85
CA GLU A 16 4.65 -24.11 -5.10
C GLU A 16 3.51 -24.08 -6.13
N ILE A 17 2.67 -23.02 -6.08
CA ILE A 17 1.57 -22.85 -7.04
C ILE A 17 2.10 -22.46 -8.42
N LEU A 18 2.99 -21.47 -8.50
CA LEU A 18 3.45 -20.89 -9.75
C LEU A 18 4.55 -21.68 -10.46
N LYS A 19 5.34 -22.46 -9.74
CA LYS A 19 6.43 -23.29 -10.29
C LYS A 19 7.37 -22.47 -11.20
N ASP A 20 7.49 -22.84 -12.47
CA ASP A 20 8.39 -22.19 -13.44
C ASP A 20 7.91 -20.77 -13.83
N ASN A 21 6.65 -20.43 -13.59
CA ASN A 21 6.11 -19.10 -13.82
C ASN A 21 6.46 -18.09 -12.72
N TYR A 22 7.02 -18.55 -11.60
CA TYR A 22 7.41 -17.71 -10.47
C TYR A 22 8.64 -16.85 -10.82
N VAL A 23 8.54 -15.54 -10.51
CA VAL A 23 9.66 -14.57 -10.53
C VAL A 23 10.03 -14.18 -9.10
N GLY A 24 9.04 -13.76 -8.30
CA GLY A 24 9.26 -13.36 -6.91
C GLY A 24 7.98 -12.92 -6.19
N VAL A 25 8.13 -12.76 -4.87
CA VAL A 25 7.16 -12.09 -3.97
C VAL A 25 7.87 -10.94 -3.29
N TYR A 26 7.30 -9.76 -3.33
CA TYR A 26 7.90 -8.51 -2.85
C TYR A 26 6.97 -7.87 -1.84
N PHE A 27 7.37 -7.91 -0.56
CA PHE A 27 6.62 -7.26 0.50
C PHE A 27 6.88 -5.76 0.49
N HIS A 28 5.82 -4.98 0.68
CA HIS A 28 5.90 -3.52 0.63
C HIS A 28 5.13 -2.85 1.78
N GLY A 29 4.53 -1.68 1.55
CA GLY A 29 3.73 -0.99 2.55
C GLY A 29 4.50 -0.64 3.83
N SER A 30 3.79 -0.68 4.94
CA SER A 30 4.33 -0.35 6.26
C SER A 30 5.45 -1.28 6.72
N LEU A 31 5.45 -2.54 6.27
CA LEU A 31 6.46 -3.52 6.62
C LEU A 31 7.83 -3.14 6.05
N ARG A 32 7.87 -2.84 4.74
CA ARG A 32 9.11 -2.45 4.05
C ARG A 32 9.66 -1.12 4.57
N LEU A 33 8.77 -0.21 4.93
CA LEU A 33 9.13 1.12 5.45
C LEU A 33 9.40 1.14 6.96
N GLY A 34 9.41 -0.02 7.64
CA GLY A 34 9.80 -0.14 9.05
C GLY A 34 8.79 0.44 10.06
N SER A 35 7.53 0.61 9.66
CA SER A 35 6.46 1.15 10.51
C SER A 35 5.27 0.20 10.68
N PHE A 36 5.51 -1.09 10.48
CA PHE A 36 4.48 -2.11 10.62
C PHE A 36 3.91 -2.18 12.05
N ASN A 37 2.59 -2.16 12.15
CA ASN A 37 1.85 -2.36 13.40
C ASN A 37 0.89 -3.54 13.24
N PRO A 38 1.07 -4.68 13.94
CA PRO A 38 0.26 -5.88 13.74
C PRO A 38 -1.24 -5.69 14.03
N ASN A 39 -1.61 -4.64 14.79
CA ASN A 39 -3.01 -4.32 15.10
C ASN A 39 -3.66 -3.37 14.07
N LYS A 40 -2.85 -2.67 13.25
CA LYS A 40 -3.31 -1.56 12.38
C LYS A 40 -2.78 -1.63 10.95
N SER A 41 -1.87 -2.57 10.66
CA SER A 41 -1.34 -2.82 9.31
C SER A 41 -1.83 -4.15 8.79
N ASP A 42 -2.08 -4.21 7.52
CA ASP A 42 -2.20 -5.40 6.70
C ASP A 42 -0.83 -5.90 6.24
N LEU A 43 -0.80 -7.04 5.59
CA LEU A 43 0.40 -7.56 4.94
C LEU A 43 0.29 -7.32 3.43
N ASP A 44 1.07 -6.35 2.94
CA ASP A 44 1.08 -5.92 1.55
C ASP A 44 2.17 -6.62 0.75
N PHE A 45 1.84 -7.20 -0.42
CA PHE A 45 2.84 -7.81 -1.28
C PHE A 45 2.45 -7.88 -2.76
N ILE A 46 3.46 -7.79 -3.63
CA ILE A 46 3.32 -8.02 -5.08
C ILE A 46 3.90 -9.38 -5.42
N ILE A 47 3.13 -10.17 -6.16
CA ILE A 47 3.55 -11.43 -6.76
C ILE A 47 3.91 -11.13 -8.22
N VAL A 48 5.14 -11.44 -8.62
CA VAL A 48 5.58 -11.23 -10.01
C VAL A 48 5.68 -12.57 -10.73
N VAL A 49 5.10 -12.63 -11.91
CA VAL A 49 5.05 -13.81 -12.78
C VAL A 49 5.60 -13.50 -14.18
N LYS A 50 6.08 -14.55 -14.88
CA LYS A 50 6.61 -14.42 -16.25
C LYS A 50 5.51 -14.28 -17.29
N GLU A 51 4.43 -15.07 -17.13
CA GLU A 51 3.34 -15.21 -18.09
C GLU A 51 1.98 -15.10 -17.40
N LYS A 52 0.95 -14.79 -18.18
CA LYS A 52 -0.44 -14.68 -17.72
C LYS A 52 -0.91 -15.93 -16.98
N LEU A 53 -1.76 -15.72 -15.98
CA LEU A 53 -2.33 -16.80 -15.19
C LEU A 53 -3.66 -17.25 -15.76
N ASP A 54 -3.89 -18.57 -15.78
CA ASP A 54 -5.21 -19.14 -16.01
C ASP A 54 -6.12 -18.99 -14.77
N PHE A 55 -7.42 -19.21 -14.96
CA PHE A 55 -8.42 -19.12 -13.89
C PHE A 55 -8.07 -19.99 -12.69
N LYS A 56 -7.66 -21.24 -12.94
CA LYS A 56 -7.37 -22.21 -11.88
C LYS A 56 -6.17 -21.78 -11.03
N THR A 57 -5.14 -21.25 -11.63
CA THR A 57 -3.96 -20.75 -10.91
C THR A 57 -4.32 -19.53 -10.05
N LYS A 58 -5.13 -18.60 -10.56
CA LYS A 58 -5.66 -17.46 -9.81
C LYS A 58 -6.52 -17.92 -8.62
N GLU A 59 -7.40 -18.89 -8.84
CA GLU A 59 -8.20 -19.51 -7.77
C GLU A 59 -7.31 -20.15 -6.69
N GLN A 60 -6.26 -20.90 -7.07
CA GLN A 60 -5.35 -21.51 -6.12
C GLN A 60 -4.63 -20.49 -5.25
N ILE A 61 -4.23 -19.35 -5.81
CA ILE A 61 -3.61 -18.26 -5.03
C ILE A 61 -4.61 -17.72 -4.00
N TRP A 62 -5.81 -17.36 -4.42
CA TRP A 62 -6.86 -16.85 -3.52
C TRP A 62 -7.23 -17.84 -2.42
N ASP A 63 -7.54 -19.09 -2.82
CA ASP A 63 -7.91 -20.14 -1.87
C ASP A 63 -6.80 -20.36 -0.84
N LYS A 64 -5.52 -20.30 -1.25
CA LYS A 64 -4.39 -20.44 -0.33
C LYS A 64 -4.31 -19.33 0.70
N MET A 65 -4.59 -18.07 0.31
CA MET A 65 -4.65 -16.95 1.26
C MET A 65 -5.79 -17.15 2.26
N LEU A 66 -7.00 -17.51 1.78
CA LEU A 66 -8.17 -17.72 2.63
C LEU A 66 -8.04 -18.92 3.58
N GLU A 67 -7.48 -20.05 3.12
CA GLU A 67 -7.20 -21.22 3.98
C GLU A 67 -6.34 -20.85 5.19
N ASN A 68 -5.51 -19.82 5.04
CA ASN A 68 -4.55 -19.39 6.05
C ASN A 68 -4.85 -17.98 6.61
N GLU A 69 -6.06 -17.48 6.40
CA GLU A 69 -6.51 -16.14 6.81
C GLU A 69 -6.13 -15.79 8.27
N LYS A 70 -6.22 -16.77 9.18
CA LYS A 70 -5.92 -16.58 10.62
C LYS A 70 -4.44 -16.32 10.94
N LEU A 71 -3.53 -16.55 9.97
CA LEU A 71 -2.10 -16.32 10.15
C LEU A 71 -1.70 -14.88 9.83
N PHE A 72 -2.54 -14.18 9.07
CA PHE A 72 -2.30 -12.79 8.69
C PHE A 72 -2.58 -11.81 9.84
N PRO A 73 -2.08 -10.57 9.76
CA PRO A 73 -2.40 -9.52 10.71
C PRO A 73 -3.92 -9.30 10.85
N LYS A 74 -4.34 -8.58 11.89
CA LYS A 74 -5.76 -8.31 12.15
C LYS A 74 -6.48 -7.62 10.97
N LYS A 75 -5.76 -6.82 10.19
CA LYS A 75 -6.27 -6.16 8.97
C LYS A 75 -6.15 -7.03 7.70
N GLY A 76 -5.69 -8.27 7.86
CA GLY A 76 -5.60 -9.22 6.77
C GLY A 76 -4.40 -8.99 5.86
N PHE A 77 -4.64 -9.09 4.56
CA PHE A 77 -3.63 -9.00 3.52
C PHE A 77 -4.12 -8.19 2.33
N GLU A 78 -3.16 -7.65 1.59
CA GLU A 78 -3.40 -7.11 0.26
C GLU A 78 -2.32 -7.62 -0.71
N PHE A 79 -2.72 -8.14 -1.87
CA PHE A 79 -1.79 -8.56 -2.89
C PHE A 79 -2.25 -8.23 -4.30
N SER A 80 -1.28 -8.03 -5.19
CA SER A 80 -1.51 -8.02 -6.62
C SER A 80 -0.54 -8.94 -7.34
N VAL A 81 -1.01 -9.60 -8.39
CA VAL A 81 -0.17 -10.41 -9.29
C VAL A 81 0.10 -9.61 -10.55
N VAL A 82 1.36 -9.41 -10.89
CA VAL A 82 1.77 -8.57 -12.02
C VAL A 82 2.77 -9.31 -12.90
N LEU A 83 2.69 -9.08 -14.21
CA LEU A 83 3.69 -9.60 -15.16
C LEU A 83 5.04 -8.90 -14.97
N GLU A 84 6.16 -9.63 -15.04
CA GLU A 84 7.52 -9.07 -14.98
C GLU A 84 7.73 -7.97 -16.04
N GLU A 85 7.10 -8.10 -17.19
CA GLU A 85 7.15 -7.10 -18.25
C GLU A 85 6.55 -5.76 -17.80
N ASN A 86 5.43 -5.77 -17.06
CA ASN A 86 4.76 -4.57 -16.56
C ASN A 86 5.55 -3.90 -15.42
N CYS A 87 6.36 -4.67 -14.70
CA CYS A 87 7.27 -4.13 -13.69
C CYS A 87 8.46 -3.39 -14.31
N LYS A 88 8.91 -3.82 -15.50
CA LYS A 88 10.03 -3.23 -16.26
C LYS A 88 9.59 -2.09 -17.16
N ASN A 89 8.47 -2.27 -17.86
CA ASN A 89 7.91 -1.32 -18.82
C ASN A 89 6.65 -0.68 -18.26
N ILE A 90 6.82 0.16 -17.23
CA ILE A 90 5.73 0.73 -16.45
C ILE A 90 4.85 1.62 -17.33
N LYS A 91 3.57 1.28 -17.41
CA LYS A 91 2.49 2.11 -17.98
C LYS A 91 1.52 2.42 -16.85
N HIS A 92 0.95 3.59 -16.85
CA HIS A 92 0.02 4.01 -15.78
C HIS A 92 -1.39 4.24 -16.38
N PRO A 93 -2.45 3.68 -15.75
CA PRO A 93 -2.46 2.71 -14.63
C PRO A 93 -1.80 1.37 -14.97
N ILE A 94 -1.22 0.69 -13.96
CA ILE A 94 -0.42 -0.52 -14.17
C ILE A 94 -1.33 -1.73 -14.32
N PRO A 95 -1.15 -2.56 -15.39
CA PRO A 95 -1.93 -3.79 -15.56
C PRO A 95 -1.55 -4.85 -14.52
N TYR A 96 -2.57 -5.55 -14.01
CA TYR A 96 -2.40 -6.70 -13.12
C TYR A 96 -3.18 -7.94 -13.62
N GLU A 97 -2.76 -9.12 -13.16
CA GLU A 97 -3.40 -10.40 -13.48
C GLU A 97 -4.46 -10.81 -12.45
N LEU A 98 -4.24 -10.46 -11.19
CA LEU A 98 -5.10 -10.76 -10.06
C LEU A 98 -4.87 -9.75 -8.96
N HIS A 99 -5.94 -9.33 -8.30
CA HIS A 99 -5.88 -8.55 -7.06
C HIS A 99 -6.65 -9.26 -5.96
N GLY A 100 -6.20 -9.11 -4.72
CA GLY A 100 -6.86 -9.65 -3.55
C GLY A 100 -6.58 -8.82 -2.31
N SER A 101 -7.64 -8.51 -1.58
CA SER A 101 -7.56 -7.87 -0.27
C SER A 101 -8.68 -8.37 0.64
N GLU A 102 -8.60 -8.05 1.94
CA GLU A 102 -9.65 -8.39 2.89
C GLU A 102 -11.03 -7.86 2.44
N ALA A 103 -11.09 -6.67 1.85
CA ALA A 103 -12.32 -6.07 1.35
C ALA A 103 -13.01 -6.89 0.24
N TRP A 104 -12.27 -7.77 -0.44
CA TRP A 104 -12.78 -8.59 -1.54
C TRP A 104 -13.18 -10.00 -1.11
N ILE A 105 -12.93 -10.41 0.13
CA ILE A 105 -13.17 -11.77 0.63
C ILE A 105 -14.63 -12.18 0.48
N ASP A 106 -15.58 -11.33 0.88
CA ASP A 106 -17.01 -11.65 0.79
C ASP A 106 -17.47 -11.77 -0.66
N ARG A 107 -16.95 -10.91 -1.55
CA ARG A 107 -17.22 -10.98 -2.99
C ARG A 107 -16.67 -12.28 -3.58
N TYR A 108 -15.47 -12.68 -3.20
CA TYR A 108 -14.85 -13.93 -3.64
C TYR A 108 -15.60 -15.16 -3.11
N LYS A 109 -15.97 -15.17 -1.83
CA LYS A 109 -16.75 -16.26 -1.22
C LYS A 109 -18.13 -16.41 -1.87
N LYS A 110 -18.74 -15.30 -2.32
CA LYS A 110 -20.04 -15.32 -3.00
C LYS A 110 -19.94 -15.91 -4.41
N ASP A 111 -18.98 -15.49 -5.19
CA ASP A 111 -18.69 -15.98 -6.53
C ASP A 111 -17.24 -15.64 -6.92
N LYS A 112 -16.41 -16.66 -6.97
CA LYS A 112 -14.97 -16.53 -7.30
C LYS A 112 -14.75 -15.84 -8.66
N SER A 113 -15.65 -16.04 -9.62
CA SER A 113 -15.53 -15.46 -10.95
C SER A 113 -15.61 -13.93 -10.96
N LEU A 114 -16.32 -13.33 -9.99
CA LEU A 114 -16.43 -11.87 -9.83
C LEU A 114 -15.11 -11.18 -9.48
N VAL A 115 -14.17 -11.94 -8.94
CA VAL A 115 -12.85 -11.45 -8.55
C VAL A 115 -11.78 -11.90 -9.56
N ILE A 116 -11.83 -13.18 -9.96
CA ILE A 116 -10.82 -13.76 -10.85
C ILE A 116 -10.93 -13.20 -12.28
N ASN A 117 -12.16 -12.98 -12.77
CA ASN A 117 -12.46 -12.43 -14.10
C ASN A 117 -12.75 -10.93 -14.07
N ASP A 118 -12.30 -10.21 -13.03
CA ASP A 118 -12.49 -8.77 -12.96
C ASP A 118 -12.03 -8.11 -14.26
N GLU A 119 -12.92 -7.30 -14.85
CA GLU A 119 -12.64 -6.60 -16.11
C GLU A 119 -11.69 -5.43 -15.93
N TYR A 120 -11.62 -4.89 -14.71
CA TYR A 120 -10.66 -3.86 -14.32
C TYR A 120 -9.29 -4.52 -14.05
N LYS A 121 -8.47 -4.58 -15.10
CA LYS A 121 -7.12 -5.18 -15.03
C LYS A 121 -6.01 -4.15 -14.97
N VAL A 122 -6.31 -2.97 -14.50
CA VAL A 122 -5.35 -1.88 -14.31
C VAL A 122 -5.61 -1.21 -12.96
N ASP A 123 -4.53 -0.82 -12.30
CA ASP A 123 -4.57 -0.20 -10.99
C ASP A 123 -3.56 0.96 -10.93
N ALA A 124 -4.03 2.13 -10.51
CA ALA A 124 -3.19 3.31 -10.36
C ALA A 124 -2.28 3.19 -9.12
N ASP A 125 -2.75 2.53 -8.05
CA ASP A 125 -2.06 2.44 -6.78
C ASP A 125 -0.79 1.58 -6.86
N LEU A 126 -0.71 0.69 -7.85
CA LEU A 126 0.50 -0.07 -8.12
C LEU A 126 1.73 0.82 -8.41
N ALA A 127 1.55 2.05 -8.90
CA ALA A 127 2.67 2.97 -9.07
C ALA A 127 3.28 3.36 -7.71
N SER A 128 2.44 3.63 -6.70
CA SER A 128 2.87 3.88 -5.33
C SER A 128 3.50 2.63 -4.69
N HIS A 129 2.91 1.45 -4.90
CA HIS A 129 3.41 0.18 -4.39
C HIS A 129 4.79 -0.15 -4.96
N PHE A 130 5.00 0.00 -6.27
CA PHE A 130 6.31 -0.20 -6.92
C PHE A 130 7.34 0.81 -6.42
N ASN A 131 6.94 2.06 -6.20
CA ASN A 131 7.82 3.06 -5.62
C ASN A 131 8.29 2.67 -4.21
N VAL A 132 7.41 2.12 -3.38
CA VAL A 132 7.78 1.60 -2.06
C VAL A 132 8.72 0.38 -2.19
N ILE A 133 8.47 -0.54 -3.16
CA ILE A 133 9.37 -1.68 -3.42
C ILE A 133 10.76 -1.21 -3.84
N ASN A 134 10.89 -0.09 -4.52
CA ASN A 134 12.17 0.50 -4.90
C ASN A 134 12.96 1.11 -3.71
N VAL A 135 12.35 1.25 -2.52
CA VAL A 135 13.11 1.55 -1.29
C VAL A 135 13.93 0.31 -0.91
N PRO A 136 15.29 0.43 -0.82
CA PRO A 136 16.14 -0.73 -0.60
C PRO A 136 15.84 -1.44 0.73
N ASN A 137 15.42 -2.70 0.65
CA ASN A 137 15.23 -3.59 1.79
C ASN A 137 15.21 -5.05 1.28
N ASP A 138 16.38 -5.65 1.13
CA ASP A 138 16.54 -6.98 0.55
C ASP A 138 15.83 -8.09 1.36
N SER A 139 15.57 -7.87 2.64
CA SER A 139 14.84 -8.84 3.48
C SER A 139 13.35 -8.96 3.13
N MET A 140 12.83 -8.04 2.32
CA MET A 140 11.45 -8.01 1.83
C MET A 140 11.30 -8.61 0.43
N ASP A 141 12.41 -9.04 -0.20
CA ASP A 141 12.45 -9.58 -1.55
C ASP A 141 12.63 -11.11 -1.52
N PHE A 142 11.72 -11.83 -2.14
CA PHE A 142 11.80 -13.28 -2.31
C PHE A 142 11.79 -13.63 -3.80
N GLY A 143 12.85 -14.27 -4.27
CA GLY A 143 13.06 -14.58 -5.68
C GLY A 143 14.16 -13.73 -6.29
N LYS A 144 13.94 -13.12 -7.46
CA LYS A 144 14.88 -12.16 -8.03
C LYS A 144 14.95 -10.88 -7.18
N PRO A 145 16.11 -10.23 -7.03
CA PRO A 145 16.20 -8.94 -6.35
C PRO A 145 15.26 -7.90 -6.96
N SER A 146 14.58 -7.10 -6.14
CA SER A 146 13.61 -6.09 -6.62
C SER A 146 14.20 -5.13 -7.66
N LYS A 147 15.46 -4.71 -7.48
CA LYS A 147 16.19 -3.84 -8.42
C LYS A 147 16.38 -4.42 -9.83
N GLU A 148 16.25 -5.75 -10.00
CA GLU A 148 16.33 -6.43 -11.30
C GLU A 148 14.95 -6.60 -11.94
N VAL A 149 13.90 -6.43 -11.16
CA VAL A 149 12.51 -6.66 -11.58
C VAL A 149 11.75 -5.36 -11.78
N PHE A 150 11.88 -4.39 -10.86
CA PHE A 150 11.12 -3.15 -10.90
C PHE A 150 11.97 -1.99 -11.44
N ALA A 151 11.51 -1.39 -12.53
CA ALA A 151 12.06 -0.13 -13.01
C ALA A 151 11.72 1.02 -12.04
N LYS A 152 12.47 2.11 -12.12
CA LYS A 152 12.12 3.34 -11.40
C LYS A 152 10.78 3.87 -11.89
N VAL A 153 9.85 4.10 -10.97
CA VAL A 153 8.52 4.64 -11.30
C VAL A 153 8.64 6.13 -11.64
N PRO A 154 8.06 6.60 -12.75
CA PRO A 154 7.95 8.03 -13.04
C PRO A 154 7.23 8.79 -11.93
N LYS A 155 7.75 9.96 -11.55
CA LYS A 155 7.21 10.74 -10.42
C LYS A 155 5.75 11.14 -10.62
N GLU A 156 5.38 11.47 -11.87
CA GLU A 156 3.99 11.79 -12.24
C GLU A 156 3.01 10.63 -11.94
N TYR A 157 3.43 9.38 -12.12
CA TYR A 157 2.59 8.22 -11.81
C TYR A 157 2.43 8.01 -10.31
N ILE A 158 3.49 8.25 -9.53
CA ILE A 158 3.44 8.18 -8.07
C ILE A 158 2.53 9.27 -7.51
N ILE A 159 2.61 10.49 -8.08
CA ILE A 159 1.74 11.60 -7.68
C ILE A 159 0.28 11.28 -8.01
N ASP A 160 -0.01 10.80 -9.22
CA ASP A 160 -1.37 10.47 -9.65
C ASP A 160 -1.99 9.38 -8.76
N SER A 161 -1.24 8.31 -8.49
CA SER A 161 -1.60 7.22 -7.59
C SER A 161 -1.99 7.68 -6.17
N ASN A 162 -1.30 8.66 -5.62
CA ASN A 162 -1.56 9.11 -4.24
C ASN A 162 -2.52 10.30 -4.17
N TYR A 163 -2.74 11.02 -5.28
CA TYR A 163 -3.54 12.24 -5.25
C TYR A 163 -5.04 11.96 -5.06
N GLY A 164 -5.54 10.86 -5.64
CA GLY A 164 -6.91 10.38 -5.43
C GLY A 164 -7.20 10.12 -3.97
N ASP A 165 -6.37 9.30 -3.33
CA ASP A 165 -6.44 9.01 -1.89
C ASP A 165 -6.33 10.27 -1.02
N THR A 166 -5.52 11.24 -1.47
CA THR A 166 -5.36 12.53 -0.78
C THR A 166 -6.66 13.33 -0.77
N LEU A 167 -7.39 13.35 -1.88
CA LEU A 167 -8.70 14.03 -1.96
C LEU A 167 -9.73 13.29 -1.10
N GLU A 168 -9.78 11.98 -1.14
CA GLU A 168 -10.65 11.18 -0.27
C GLU A 168 -10.35 11.43 1.21
N CYS A 169 -9.07 11.56 1.58
CA CYS A 169 -8.68 11.90 2.95
C CYS A 169 -9.24 13.24 3.41
N VAL A 170 -9.39 14.23 2.53
CA VAL A 170 -10.00 15.52 2.91
C VAL A 170 -11.49 15.34 3.28
N GLU A 171 -12.20 14.46 2.57
CA GLU A 171 -13.60 14.18 2.81
C GLU A 171 -13.81 13.30 4.05
N GLU A 172 -12.96 12.29 4.22
CA GLU A 172 -13.08 11.25 5.23
C GLU A 172 -12.33 11.55 6.55
N ILE A 173 -11.71 12.71 6.71
CA ILE A 173 -10.85 13.03 7.86
C ILE A 173 -11.56 12.91 9.21
N ILE A 174 -12.86 13.17 9.26
CA ILE A 174 -13.67 13.05 10.49
C ILE A 174 -13.86 11.56 10.85
N ASN A 175 -14.08 10.71 9.87
CA ASN A 175 -14.38 9.30 10.05
C ASN A 175 -13.11 8.46 10.29
N ASN A 176 -11.99 8.87 9.69
CA ASN A 176 -10.71 8.17 9.78
C ASN A 176 -9.52 9.13 10.03
N PRO A 177 -9.51 9.87 11.14
CA PRO A 177 -8.58 10.97 11.36
C PRO A 177 -7.10 10.55 11.33
N VAL A 178 -6.73 9.45 12.00
CA VAL A 178 -5.33 8.99 12.05
C VAL A 178 -4.80 8.67 10.66
N TYR A 179 -5.58 7.93 9.88
CA TYR A 179 -5.21 7.57 8.51
C TYR A 179 -5.05 8.81 7.63
N CYS A 180 -6.04 9.71 7.64
CA CYS A 180 -6.09 10.86 6.77
C CYS A 180 -4.99 11.89 7.12
N ILE A 181 -4.80 12.23 8.40
CA ILE A 181 -3.76 13.16 8.83
C ILE A 181 -2.39 12.69 8.36
N LEU A 182 -2.04 11.42 8.62
CA LEU A 182 -0.72 10.90 8.31
C LEU A 182 -0.50 10.66 6.80
N ASN A 183 -1.55 10.35 6.03
CA ASN A 183 -1.47 10.30 4.57
C ASN A 183 -1.24 11.68 3.95
N LEU A 184 -1.96 12.71 4.39
CA LEU A 184 -1.75 14.09 3.95
C LEU A 184 -0.31 14.55 4.23
N CYS A 185 0.23 14.23 5.41
CA CYS A 185 1.61 14.53 5.78
C CYS A 185 2.64 13.85 4.86
N ARG A 186 2.51 12.53 4.66
CA ARG A 186 3.47 11.78 3.83
C ARG A 186 3.39 12.17 2.35
N PHE A 187 2.20 12.46 1.85
CA PHE A 187 2.05 12.90 0.47
C PHE A 187 2.66 14.30 0.25
N TYR A 188 2.51 15.20 1.22
CA TYR A 188 3.17 16.50 1.16
C TYR A 188 4.71 16.37 1.15
N ALA A 189 5.29 15.46 1.95
CA ALA A 189 6.72 15.15 1.92
C ALA A 189 7.17 14.60 0.56
N LEU A 190 6.38 13.71 -0.04
CA LEU A 190 6.65 13.12 -1.34
C LEU A 190 6.75 14.19 -2.43
N ILE A 191 5.75 15.06 -2.53
CA ILE A 191 5.72 16.07 -3.62
C ILE A 191 6.75 17.16 -3.43
N LYS A 192 7.07 17.53 -2.17
CA LYS A 192 7.98 18.63 -1.82
C LYS A 192 9.45 18.22 -1.91
N GLU A 193 9.80 17.04 -1.42
CA GLU A 193 11.19 16.61 -1.26
C GLU A 193 11.50 15.23 -1.87
N ASP A 194 10.57 14.65 -2.63
CA ASP A 194 10.71 13.33 -3.27
C ASP A 194 10.96 12.18 -2.27
N LEU A 195 10.36 12.27 -1.08
CA LEU A 195 10.55 11.33 0.00
C LEU A 195 9.45 10.25 -0.01
N THR A 196 9.84 8.99 -0.07
CA THR A 196 8.95 7.85 0.14
C THR A 196 8.95 7.46 1.60
N LEU A 197 7.97 7.93 2.36
CA LEU A 197 7.88 7.78 3.81
C LEU A 197 6.71 6.89 4.23
N SER A 198 6.88 6.25 5.39
CA SER A 198 5.75 5.65 6.10
C SER A 198 4.78 6.73 6.59
N LYS A 199 3.55 6.34 6.95
CA LYS A 199 2.58 7.26 7.57
C LYS A 199 3.18 7.96 8.80
N TYR A 200 3.86 7.19 9.65
CA TYR A 200 4.49 7.73 10.86
C TYR A 200 5.65 8.67 10.57
N ASP A 201 6.56 8.28 9.66
CA ASP A 201 7.69 9.14 9.31
C ASP A 201 7.25 10.38 8.52
N GLY A 202 6.17 10.27 7.73
CA GLY A 202 5.51 11.44 7.13
C GLY A 202 4.98 12.42 8.16
N GLY A 203 4.37 11.93 9.24
CA GLY A 203 3.97 12.75 10.39
C GLY A 203 5.16 13.43 11.07
N LYS A 204 6.25 12.70 11.33
CA LYS A 204 7.49 13.27 11.87
C LYS A 204 8.04 14.38 10.98
N TRP A 205 8.20 14.09 9.69
CA TRP A 205 8.69 15.07 8.73
C TRP A 205 7.80 16.33 8.70
N ALA A 206 6.48 16.15 8.76
CA ALA A 206 5.53 17.27 8.73
C ALA A 206 5.63 18.18 9.93
N LEU A 207 5.93 17.67 11.14
CA LEU A 207 6.15 18.48 12.34
C LEU A 207 7.28 19.50 12.15
N ASP A 208 8.32 19.13 11.40
CA ASP A 208 9.49 19.99 11.19
C ASP A 208 9.36 20.86 9.92
N ASN A 209 8.57 20.45 8.93
CA ASN A 209 8.59 21.02 7.57
C ASN A 209 7.26 21.60 7.09
N MET A 210 6.13 21.24 7.69
CA MET A 210 4.83 21.71 7.22
C MET A 210 4.50 23.13 7.73
N ASN A 211 5.16 23.54 8.81
CA ASN A 211 4.99 24.85 9.45
C ASN A 211 3.50 25.22 9.60
N SER A 212 2.73 24.28 10.11
CA SER A 212 1.28 24.42 10.31
C SER A 212 0.99 24.72 11.78
N GLY A 213 -0.11 25.41 12.05
CA GLY A 213 -0.65 25.59 13.40
C GLY A 213 -1.17 24.28 14.03
N TYR A 214 -1.05 23.13 13.32
CA TYR A 214 -1.70 21.85 13.65
C TYR A 214 -0.70 20.77 14.16
N ASN A 215 0.44 21.17 14.68
CA ASN A 215 1.42 20.20 15.20
C ASN A 215 0.85 19.26 16.26
N ASP A 216 -0.09 19.72 17.09
CA ASP A 216 -0.71 18.89 18.12
C ASP A 216 -1.65 17.83 17.54
N VAL A 217 -2.37 18.15 16.45
CA VAL A 217 -3.19 17.17 15.69
C VAL A 217 -2.29 16.09 15.10
N ILE A 218 -1.17 16.46 14.48
CA ILE A 218 -0.21 15.51 13.89
C ILE A 218 0.40 14.61 14.96
N LYS A 219 0.88 15.18 16.09
CA LYS A 219 1.43 14.42 17.22
C LYS A 219 0.42 13.43 17.78
N LYS A 220 -0.83 13.85 17.92
CA LYS A 220 -1.93 13.02 18.38
C LYS A 220 -2.19 11.84 17.45
N ALA A 221 -2.24 12.08 16.15
CA ALA A 221 -2.39 11.02 15.14
C ALA A 221 -1.20 10.03 15.14
N MET A 222 0.02 10.53 15.28
CA MET A 222 1.21 9.69 15.41
C MET A 222 1.18 8.81 16.66
N ASN A 223 0.73 9.36 17.81
CA ASN A 223 0.60 8.61 19.04
C ASN A 223 -0.48 7.52 18.90
N ASP A 224 -1.64 7.86 18.35
CA ASP A 224 -2.73 6.92 18.12
C ASP A 224 -2.39 5.84 17.08
N TYR A 225 -1.44 6.10 16.18
CA TYR A 225 -0.99 5.10 15.20
C TYR A 225 -0.29 3.91 15.87
N PHE A 226 0.47 4.13 16.95
CA PHE A 226 1.18 3.05 17.66
C PHE A 226 0.50 2.58 18.94
N SER A 227 -0.36 3.39 19.53
CA SER A 227 -1.10 3.01 20.73
C SER A 227 -2.49 2.50 20.38
N ASP A 228 -3.08 1.71 21.28
CA ASP A 228 -4.50 1.34 21.21
C ASP A 228 -5.42 2.46 21.77
N THR A 229 -4.88 3.67 21.93
CA THR A 229 -5.66 4.83 22.37
C THR A 229 -6.51 5.35 21.22
N ASN A 230 -7.78 5.58 21.50
CA ASN A 230 -8.73 6.24 20.60
C ASN A 230 -8.95 7.66 21.14
N ASN A 231 -8.02 8.56 20.81
CA ASN A 231 -8.20 9.95 21.19
C ASN A 231 -9.41 10.56 20.45
N GLN A 232 -10.14 11.42 21.14
CA GLN A 232 -11.19 12.21 20.48
C GLN A 232 -10.54 13.39 19.75
N TYR A 233 -10.94 13.62 18.52
CA TYR A 233 -10.52 14.75 17.70
C TYR A 233 -11.65 15.77 17.62
N ASP A 234 -11.30 17.05 17.58
CA ASP A 234 -12.25 18.11 17.27
C ASP A 234 -12.51 18.15 15.76
N ASN A 235 -13.77 18.05 15.37
CA ASN A 235 -14.16 17.96 13.96
C ASN A 235 -13.83 19.23 13.16
N GLU A 236 -13.93 20.41 13.77
CA GLU A 236 -13.60 21.66 13.09
C GLU A 236 -12.08 21.79 12.91
N GLU A 237 -11.29 21.39 13.92
CA GLU A 237 -9.84 21.37 13.82
C GLU A 237 -9.36 20.41 12.72
N LEU A 238 -10.00 19.23 12.59
CA LEU A 238 -9.68 18.26 11.53
C LEU A 238 -9.96 18.83 10.14
N LYS A 239 -11.11 19.49 9.93
CA LYS A 239 -11.44 20.11 8.64
C LYS A 239 -10.44 21.19 8.26
N LEU A 240 -10.13 22.10 9.20
CA LEU A 240 -9.18 23.18 8.97
C LEU A 240 -7.78 22.64 8.66
N PHE A 241 -7.35 21.58 9.33
CA PHE A 241 -6.11 20.88 9.00
C PHE A 241 -6.13 20.33 7.57
N ALA A 242 -7.21 19.63 7.18
CA ALA A 242 -7.33 19.05 5.84
C ALA A 242 -7.34 20.13 4.74
N GLU A 243 -8.07 21.24 4.95
CA GLU A 243 -8.11 22.38 4.04
C GLU A 243 -6.72 23.03 3.88
N GLU A 244 -5.98 23.22 4.97
CA GLU A 244 -4.62 23.75 4.90
C GLU A 244 -3.65 22.77 4.22
N ALA A 245 -3.75 21.48 4.53
CA ALA A 245 -2.90 20.48 3.95
C ALA A 245 -3.10 20.38 2.43
N ILE A 246 -4.36 20.30 1.95
CA ILE A 246 -4.65 20.22 0.51
C ILE A 246 -4.26 21.51 -0.20
N LYS A 247 -4.43 22.67 0.43
CA LYS A 247 -3.96 23.94 -0.12
C LYS A 247 -2.45 23.93 -0.35
N LYS A 248 -1.65 23.54 0.65
CA LYS A 248 -0.19 23.42 0.52
C LYS A 248 0.22 22.41 -0.55
N ILE A 249 -0.48 21.28 -0.63
CA ILE A 249 -0.26 20.26 -1.68
C ILE A 249 -0.51 20.87 -3.05
N ASN A 250 -1.64 21.53 -3.27
CA ASN A 250 -1.99 22.14 -4.55
C ASN A 250 -1.03 23.27 -4.95
N GLU A 251 -0.53 24.06 -4.00
CA GLU A 251 0.50 25.09 -4.25
C GLU A 251 1.79 24.49 -4.80
N VAL A 252 2.24 23.32 -4.26
CA VAL A 252 3.42 22.61 -4.78
C VAL A 252 3.16 22.00 -6.14
N LEU A 253 1.98 21.41 -6.35
CA LEU A 253 1.58 20.81 -7.63
C LEU A 253 1.21 21.87 -8.68
N LYS A 254 1.10 23.16 -8.31
CA LYS A 254 0.62 24.26 -9.16
C LYS A 254 -0.78 23.98 -9.75
N LYS A 255 -1.66 23.43 -8.94
CA LYS A 255 -3.06 23.11 -9.25
C LYS A 255 -4.02 24.09 -8.58
#